data_35ae3daec971d70518e3b28a2bb3d20d
#
_entry.id   35ae3daec971d70518e3b28a2bb3d20d
#
_cell.length_a   1.000
_cell.length_b   1.000
_cell.length_c   1.000
_cell.angle_alpha   90.00
_cell.angle_beta   90.00
_cell.angle_gamma   90.00
#
_symmetry.space_group_name_H-M   'P 1'
#
loop_
_entity.id
_entity.type
_entity.pdbx_description
1 polymer ?
#
loop_
_entity_poly.entity_id
_entity_poly.type
_entity_poly.pdbx_seq_one_letter_code
_entity_poly.pdbx_strand_id
1 'polypeptide(L)'
;MKTKDIVEISLMSAIIFILSLIEIPLNPVPITLQTLGVMLAGTLLGSRKGAIATLIYVLLISKNIVTPTGGFIVSFPIAAYFIGLAIEKTNKSTVNIFISNLIFGILLVYLIGIPWIMFYLKTNLQTTLSFAFYPFILGDIFKAVVVTAVSPKLLKIIKK
;
A
#
# COMPACT_ATOMS: atom_id res chain seq x y z
N MET A 1 0.76 -3.27 -23.63
CA MET A 1 1.70 -3.72 -22.57
C MET A 1 2.73 -4.63 -23.20
N LYS A 2 4.01 -4.43 -22.90
CA LYS A 2 5.08 -5.34 -23.34
C LYS A 2 5.13 -6.57 -22.41
N THR A 3 5.70 -7.68 -22.87
CA THR A 3 5.87 -8.90 -22.04
C THR A 3 6.58 -8.60 -20.71
N LYS A 4 7.59 -7.72 -20.72
CA LYS A 4 8.29 -7.24 -19.52
C LYS A 4 7.32 -6.61 -18.51
N ASP A 5 6.38 -5.79 -18.96
CA ASP A 5 5.40 -5.13 -18.07
C ASP A 5 4.49 -6.16 -17.39
N ILE A 6 4.06 -7.18 -18.12
CA ILE A 6 3.21 -8.26 -17.58
C ILE A 6 3.96 -9.02 -16.48
N VAL A 7 5.23 -9.36 -16.72
CA VAL A 7 6.07 -10.06 -15.74
C VAL A 7 6.28 -9.21 -14.48
N GLU A 8 6.60 -7.93 -14.63
CA GLU A 8 6.79 -7.00 -13.50
C GLU A 8 5.51 -6.86 -12.66
N ILE A 9 4.36 -6.71 -13.30
CA ILE A 9 3.05 -6.59 -12.63
C ILE A 9 2.72 -7.89 -11.88
N SER A 10 2.84 -9.04 -12.54
CA SER A 10 2.51 -10.34 -11.93
C SER A 10 3.42 -10.66 -10.75
N LEU A 11 4.73 -10.40 -10.89
CA LEU A 11 5.70 -10.59 -9.82
C LEU A 11 5.38 -9.70 -8.62
N MET A 12 5.08 -8.42 -8.86
CA MET A 12 4.74 -7.49 -7.79
C MET A 12 3.43 -7.88 -7.10
N SER A 13 2.40 -8.32 -7.85
CA SER A 13 1.16 -8.83 -7.26
C SER A 13 1.41 -10.03 -6.34
N ALA A 14 2.27 -10.96 -6.77
CA ALA A 14 2.68 -12.11 -5.96
C ALA A 14 3.46 -11.70 -4.70
N ILE A 15 4.36 -10.72 -4.81
CA ILE A 15 5.09 -10.17 -3.66
C ILE A 15 4.12 -9.56 -2.65
N ILE A 16 3.15 -8.75 -3.10
CA ILE A 16 2.15 -8.15 -2.21
C ILE A 16 1.34 -9.26 -1.52
N PHE A 17 0.95 -10.29 -2.26
CA PHE A 17 0.23 -11.43 -1.71
C PHE A 17 1.04 -12.15 -0.63
N ILE A 18 2.32 -12.45 -0.86
CA ILE A 18 3.20 -13.08 0.13
C ILE A 18 3.36 -12.18 1.36
N LEU A 19 3.58 -10.89 1.18
CA LEU A 19 3.67 -9.92 2.28
C LEU A 19 2.36 -9.82 3.07
N SER A 20 1.22 -10.08 2.45
CA SER A 20 -0.08 -10.09 3.12
C SER A 20 -0.27 -11.28 4.07
N LEU A 21 0.46 -12.36 3.86
CA LEU A 21 0.43 -13.54 4.74
C LEU A 21 1.25 -13.34 6.02
N ILE A 22 2.11 -12.32 6.04
CA ILE A 22 2.89 -11.95 7.22
C ILE A 22 2.05 -10.95 8.02
N GLU A 23 1.37 -11.47 9.05
CA GLU A 23 0.47 -10.67 9.88
C GLU A 23 0.61 -10.96 11.36
N ILE A 24 0.38 -9.94 12.18
CA ILE A 24 0.16 -10.06 13.61
C ILE A 24 -1.34 -9.93 13.82
N PRO A 25 -2.02 -11.01 14.24
CA PRO A 25 -3.47 -10.99 14.40
C PRO A 25 -3.88 -10.09 15.57
N LEU A 26 -4.50 -8.97 15.27
CA LEU A 26 -5.17 -8.09 16.23
C LEU A 26 -6.65 -7.95 15.81
N ASN A 27 -7.52 -7.81 16.78
CA ASN A 27 -8.95 -7.58 16.51
C ASN A 27 -9.29 -6.10 16.75
N PRO A 28 -10.06 -5.47 15.83
CA PRO A 28 -10.64 -6.01 14.59
C PRO A 28 -9.75 -5.88 13.35
N VAL A 29 -8.56 -5.31 13.45
CA VAL A 29 -7.66 -5.03 12.32
C VAL A 29 -6.29 -5.65 12.57
N PRO A 30 -5.82 -6.60 11.73
CA PRO A 30 -4.49 -7.17 11.88
C PRO A 30 -3.40 -6.20 11.39
N ILE A 31 -2.20 -6.28 11.98
CA ILE A 31 -1.01 -5.60 11.45
C ILE A 31 -0.40 -6.49 10.38
N THR A 32 -0.29 -6.00 9.15
CA THR A 32 0.23 -6.76 8.02
C THR A 32 1.36 -6.01 7.30
N LEU A 33 2.10 -6.71 6.45
CA LEU A 33 3.06 -6.09 5.55
C LEU A 33 2.46 -5.70 4.18
N GLN A 34 1.13 -5.75 4.03
CA GLN A 34 0.43 -5.39 2.78
C GLN A 34 0.80 -3.99 2.29
N THR A 35 0.73 -2.99 3.18
CA THR A 35 1.02 -1.59 2.84
C THR A 35 2.48 -1.39 2.39
N LEU A 36 3.43 -2.17 2.91
CA LEU A 36 4.81 -2.20 2.41
C LEU A 36 4.84 -2.59 0.92
N GLY A 37 4.13 -3.66 0.56
CA GLY A 37 4.04 -4.12 -0.83
C GLY A 37 3.36 -3.11 -1.75
N VAL A 38 2.29 -2.45 -1.28
CA VAL A 38 1.59 -1.38 -2.02
C VAL A 38 2.51 -0.19 -2.29
N MET A 39 3.24 0.25 -1.27
CA MET A 39 4.23 1.33 -1.39
C MET A 39 5.34 0.96 -2.38
N LEU A 40 5.87 -0.27 -2.33
CA LEU A 40 6.86 -0.77 -3.28
C LEU A 40 6.30 -0.79 -4.70
N ALA A 41 5.06 -1.25 -4.90
CA ALA A 41 4.42 -1.30 -6.21
C ALA A 41 4.35 0.08 -6.87
N GLY A 42 3.82 1.08 -6.16
CA GLY A 42 3.77 2.47 -6.65
C GLY A 42 5.15 3.04 -6.91
N THR A 43 6.10 2.86 -5.98
CA THR A 43 7.45 3.43 -6.06
C THR A 43 8.28 2.82 -7.19
N LEU A 44 8.25 1.51 -7.39
CA LEU A 44 9.12 0.81 -8.32
C LEU A 44 8.53 0.71 -9.73
N LEU A 45 7.24 0.41 -9.84
CA LEU A 45 6.58 0.19 -11.12
C LEU A 45 5.95 1.45 -11.72
N GLY A 46 5.80 2.51 -10.93
CA GLY A 46 5.13 3.74 -11.35
C GLY A 46 3.60 3.64 -11.26
N SER A 47 2.92 4.71 -11.72
CA SER A 47 1.50 4.90 -11.50
C SER A 47 0.63 3.77 -12.07
N ARG A 48 0.71 3.52 -13.37
CA ARG A 48 -0.17 2.56 -14.06
C ARG A 48 0.12 1.11 -13.66
N LYS A 49 1.38 0.69 -13.73
CA LYS A 49 1.76 -0.70 -13.43
C LYS A 49 1.59 -1.02 -11.95
N GLY A 50 1.94 -0.08 -11.06
CA GLY A 50 1.73 -0.22 -9.62
C GLY A 50 0.26 -0.38 -9.25
N ALA A 51 -0.61 0.44 -9.84
CA ALA A 51 -2.06 0.32 -9.65
C ALA A 51 -2.62 -1.01 -10.17
N ILE A 52 -2.18 -1.47 -11.35
CA ILE A 52 -2.63 -2.76 -11.91
C ILE A 52 -2.15 -3.92 -11.02
N ALA A 53 -0.89 -3.91 -10.57
CA ALA A 53 -0.35 -4.95 -9.70
C ALA A 53 -1.14 -5.05 -8.37
N THR A 54 -1.43 -3.92 -7.76
CA THR A 54 -2.24 -3.87 -6.53
C THR A 54 -3.69 -4.22 -6.77
N LEU A 55 -4.26 -3.88 -7.93
CA LEU A 55 -5.63 -4.27 -8.30
C LEU A 55 -5.74 -5.79 -8.46
N ILE A 56 -4.78 -6.44 -9.14
CA ILE A 56 -4.73 -7.90 -9.26
C ILE A 56 -4.65 -8.53 -7.87
N TYR A 57 -3.78 -8.01 -6.99
CA TYR A 57 -3.71 -8.47 -5.61
C TYR A 57 -5.06 -8.36 -4.89
N VAL A 58 -5.75 -7.21 -4.98
CA VAL A 58 -7.08 -6.99 -4.38
C VAL A 58 -8.10 -7.99 -4.91
N LEU A 59 -8.08 -8.29 -6.20
CA LEU A 59 -8.96 -9.30 -6.79
C LEU A 59 -8.67 -10.71 -6.25
N LEU A 60 -7.40 -11.07 -6.02
CA LEU A 60 -7.03 -12.35 -5.42
C LEU A 60 -7.56 -12.52 -3.99
N ILE A 61 -7.63 -11.43 -3.23
CA ILE A 61 -8.13 -11.43 -1.85
C ILE A 61 -9.54 -10.85 -1.72
N SER A 62 -10.33 -10.88 -2.80
CA SER A 62 -11.64 -10.21 -2.89
C SER A 62 -12.62 -10.57 -1.76
N LYS A 63 -12.51 -11.77 -1.18
CA LYS A 63 -13.29 -12.19 0.00
C LYS A 63 -13.09 -11.25 1.20
N ASN A 64 -11.94 -10.61 1.32
CA ASN A 64 -11.59 -9.72 2.42
C ASN A 64 -12.12 -8.29 2.23
N ILE A 65 -12.72 -7.97 1.08
CA ILE A 65 -13.29 -6.63 0.83
C ILE A 65 -14.53 -6.42 1.71
N VAL A 66 -15.32 -7.46 1.94
CA VAL A 66 -16.51 -7.40 2.81
C VAL A 66 -16.14 -7.72 4.26
N THR A 67 -15.18 -6.95 4.80
CA THR A 67 -14.67 -7.07 6.17
C THR A 67 -14.43 -5.67 6.74
N PRO A 68 -14.17 -5.51 8.04
CA PRO A 68 -13.79 -4.22 8.63
C PRO A 68 -12.60 -3.56 7.92
N THR A 69 -11.66 -4.36 7.39
CA THR A 69 -10.46 -3.87 6.70
C THR A 69 -10.67 -3.58 5.22
N GLY A 70 -11.86 -3.84 4.66
CA GLY A 70 -12.15 -3.72 3.24
C GLY A 70 -11.82 -2.36 2.63
N GLY A 71 -12.07 -1.28 3.37
CA GLY A 71 -11.76 0.08 2.93
C GLY A 71 -10.27 0.32 2.71
N PHE A 72 -9.41 -0.26 3.57
CA PHE A 72 -7.96 -0.24 3.36
C PHE A 72 -7.58 -0.98 2.08
N ILE A 73 -8.14 -2.18 1.88
CA ILE A 73 -7.86 -3.02 0.71
C ILE A 73 -8.26 -2.31 -0.59
N VAL A 74 -9.45 -1.71 -0.63
CA VAL A 74 -9.94 -0.96 -1.80
C VAL A 74 -9.09 0.29 -2.08
N SER A 75 -8.51 0.90 -1.06
CA SER A 75 -7.63 2.06 -1.23
C SER A 75 -6.28 1.74 -1.88
N PHE A 76 -5.80 0.49 -1.86
CA PHE A 76 -4.45 0.11 -2.29
C PHE A 76 -4.15 0.43 -3.77
N PRO A 77 -5.00 0.13 -4.76
CA PRO A 77 -4.75 0.51 -6.14
C PRO A 77 -4.68 2.03 -6.32
N ILE A 78 -5.51 2.77 -5.59
CA ILE A 78 -5.53 4.23 -5.60
C ILE A 78 -4.23 4.77 -5.00
N ALA A 79 -3.81 4.24 -3.86
CA ALA A 79 -2.57 4.63 -3.20
C ALA A 79 -1.35 4.36 -4.09
N ALA A 80 -1.23 3.16 -4.66
CA ALA A 80 -0.13 2.80 -5.56
C ALA A 80 -0.09 3.69 -6.80
N TYR A 81 -1.25 4.04 -7.36
CA TYR A 81 -1.35 4.97 -8.49
C TYR A 81 -0.78 6.35 -8.14
N PHE A 82 -1.22 6.95 -7.05
CA PHE A 82 -0.79 8.29 -6.66
C PHE A 82 0.66 8.33 -6.18
N ILE A 83 1.15 7.30 -5.48
CA ILE A 83 2.58 7.17 -5.15
C ILE A 83 3.41 7.19 -6.43
N GLY A 84 3.06 6.32 -7.40
CA GLY A 84 3.75 6.24 -8.67
C GLY A 84 3.71 7.55 -9.44
N LEU A 85 2.54 8.19 -9.52
CA LEU A 85 2.35 9.46 -10.20
C LEU A 85 3.19 10.60 -9.60
N ALA A 86 3.23 10.68 -8.27
CA ALA A 86 4.05 11.67 -7.58
C ALA A 86 5.55 11.47 -7.87
N ILE A 87 6.01 10.22 -7.84
CA ILE A 87 7.42 9.87 -8.11
C ILE A 87 7.77 10.06 -9.61
N GLU A 88 6.85 9.79 -10.53
CA GLU A 88 7.04 10.03 -11.96
C GLU A 88 7.18 11.51 -12.29
N LYS A 89 6.46 12.38 -11.57
CA LYS A 89 6.47 13.84 -11.75
C LYS A 89 7.62 14.55 -11.03
N THR A 90 8.38 13.84 -10.19
CA THR A 90 9.46 14.41 -9.40
C THR A 90 10.82 13.79 -9.78
N ASN A 91 11.90 14.32 -9.22
CA ASN A 91 13.28 13.89 -9.50
C ASN A 91 13.67 12.54 -8.87
N LYS A 92 12.73 11.76 -8.33
CA LYS A 92 12.97 10.42 -7.70
C LYS A 92 14.00 10.47 -6.56
N SER A 93 14.15 11.61 -5.91
CA SER A 93 15.01 11.72 -4.73
C SER A 93 14.44 10.90 -3.57
N THR A 94 15.30 10.49 -2.67
CA THR A 94 14.92 9.76 -1.45
C THR A 94 13.83 10.51 -0.67
N VAL A 95 13.94 11.85 -0.59
CA VAL A 95 12.96 12.69 0.10
C VAL A 95 11.59 12.62 -0.59
N ASN A 96 11.55 12.73 -1.92
CA ASN A 96 10.29 12.66 -2.67
C ASN A 96 9.64 11.28 -2.60
N ILE A 97 10.43 10.21 -2.60
CA ILE A 97 9.95 8.85 -2.38
C ILE A 97 9.31 8.75 -0.99
N PHE A 98 9.99 9.24 0.05
CA PHE A 98 9.47 9.20 1.41
C PHE A 98 8.16 9.97 1.56
N ILE A 99 8.13 11.23 1.11
CA ILE A 99 6.94 12.09 1.18
C ILE A 99 5.76 11.48 0.41
N SER A 100 5.99 10.94 -0.79
CA SER A 100 4.95 10.31 -1.58
C SER A 100 4.35 9.08 -0.86
N ASN A 101 5.18 8.28 -0.21
CA ASN A 101 4.71 7.13 0.58
C ASN A 101 3.98 7.57 1.86
N LEU A 102 4.39 8.66 2.53
CA LEU A 102 3.66 9.19 3.67
C LEU A 102 2.27 9.69 3.27
N ILE A 103 2.18 10.50 2.20
CA ILE A 103 0.92 11.13 1.79
C ILE A 103 -0.03 10.08 1.19
N PHE A 104 0.44 9.28 0.26
CA PHE A 104 -0.45 8.38 -0.50
C PHE A 104 -0.43 6.94 0.03
N GLY A 105 0.67 6.48 0.61
CA GLY A 105 0.76 5.14 1.19
C GLY A 105 0.23 5.04 2.62
N ILE A 106 0.19 6.15 3.36
CA ILE A 106 -0.33 6.18 4.73
C ILE A 106 -1.57 7.06 4.80
N LEU A 107 -1.45 8.38 4.65
CA LEU A 107 -2.56 9.31 4.89
C LEU A 107 -3.79 9.00 4.03
N LEU A 108 -3.63 8.82 2.72
CA LEU A 108 -4.74 8.49 1.81
C LEU A 108 -5.38 7.15 2.18
N VAL A 109 -4.58 6.14 2.52
CA VAL A 109 -5.07 4.81 2.92
C VAL A 109 -5.92 4.90 4.18
N TYR A 110 -5.51 5.69 5.18
CA TYR A 110 -6.30 5.93 6.39
C TYR A 110 -7.53 6.79 6.12
N LEU A 111 -7.47 7.78 5.22
CA LEU A 111 -8.62 8.60 4.84
C LEU A 111 -9.76 7.78 4.24
N ILE A 112 -9.45 6.68 3.59
CA ILE A 112 -10.46 5.77 3.02
C ILE A 112 -10.82 4.65 4.01
N GLY A 113 -9.82 4.08 4.68
CA GLY A 113 -9.99 2.91 5.55
C GLY A 113 -10.74 3.21 6.84
N ILE A 114 -10.47 4.35 7.51
CA ILE A 114 -11.12 4.71 8.78
C ILE A 114 -12.63 4.93 8.62
N PRO A 115 -13.11 5.75 7.66
CA PRO A 115 -14.55 5.88 7.43
C PRO A 115 -15.23 4.56 7.09
N TRP A 116 -14.56 3.68 6.35
CA TRP A 116 -15.09 2.35 6.08
C TRP A 116 -15.31 1.52 7.35
N ILE A 117 -14.32 1.49 8.26
CA ILE A 117 -14.43 0.78 9.53
C ILE A 117 -15.59 1.37 10.36
N MET A 118 -15.66 2.70 10.45
CA MET A 118 -16.75 3.38 11.17
C MET A 118 -18.12 2.96 10.66
N PHE A 119 -18.29 2.92 9.34
CA PHE A 119 -19.52 2.47 8.71
C PHE A 119 -19.80 0.98 8.98
N TYR A 120 -18.78 0.13 8.84
CA TYR A 120 -18.91 -1.32 8.95
C TYR A 120 -19.19 -1.79 10.38
N LEU A 121 -18.44 -1.25 11.36
CA LEU A 121 -18.57 -1.61 12.79
C LEU A 121 -19.51 -0.71 13.57
N LYS A 122 -20.08 0.33 12.93
CA LYS A 122 -20.94 1.36 13.57
C LYS A 122 -20.27 2.01 14.78
N THR A 123 -18.97 2.29 14.68
CA THR A 123 -18.15 2.92 15.72
C THR A 123 -17.98 4.41 15.46
N ASN A 124 -17.69 5.18 16.52
CA ASN A 124 -17.34 6.59 16.39
C ASN A 124 -15.86 6.76 16.02
N LEU A 125 -15.48 7.97 15.60
CA LEU A 125 -14.10 8.28 15.16
C LEU A 125 -13.07 7.99 16.25
N GLN A 126 -13.31 8.42 17.49
CA GLN A 126 -12.35 8.27 18.58
C GLN A 126 -12.06 6.78 18.88
N THR A 127 -13.10 5.98 18.95
CA THR A 127 -12.98 4.52 19.14
C THR A 127 -12.24 3.89 17.96
N THR A 128 -12.58 4.27 16.71
CA THR A 128 -11.92 3.71 15.52
C THR A 128 -10.44 4.05 15.50
N LEU A 129 -10.07 5.31 15.79
CA LEU A 129 -8.65 5.71 15.84
C LEU A 129 -7.86 4.93 16.90
N SER A 130 -8.46 4.59 18.03
CA SER A 130 -7.77 3.89 19.12
C SER A 130 -7.31 2.48 18.73
N PHE A 131 -8.05 1.77 17.88
CA PHE A 131 -7.68 0.41 17.48
C PHE A 131 -7.23 0.28 16.03
N ALA A 132 -7.50 1.26 15.15
CA ALA A 132 -7.18 1.16 13.72
C ALA A 132 -6.14 2.18 13.24
N PHE A 133 -5.70 3.12 14.08
CA PHE A 133 -4.70 4.12 13.72
C PHE A 133 -3.50 4.10 14.67
N TYR A 134 -3.72 4.35 15.97
CA TYR A 134 -2.59 4.52 16.92
C TYR A 134 -1.65 3.31 17.00
N PRO A 135 -2.11 2.04 16.96
CA PRO A 135 -1.19 0.91 17.01
C PRO A 135 -0.38 0.72 15.73
N PHE A 136 -0.85 1.28 14.60
CA PHE A 136 -0.30 0.98 13.28
C PHE A 136 0.63 2.06 12.77
N ILE A 137 0.40 3.33 13.14
CA ILE A 137 1.08 4.48 12.51
C ILE A 137 2.60 4.40 12.59
N LEU A 138 3.16 3.96 13.70
CA LEU A 138 4.61 3.80 13.85
C LEU A 138 5.16 2.72 12.91
N GLY A 139 4.45 1.58 12.81
CA GLY A 139 4.80 0.51 11.88
C GLY A 139 4.71 0.94 10.42
N ASP A 140 3.71 1.74 10.06
CA ASP A 140 3.52 2.22 8.69
C ASP A 140 4.58 3.27 8.31
N ILE A 141 4.96 4.15 9.23
CA ILE A 141 6.10 5.07 9.02
C ILE A 141 7.39 4.27 8.83
N PHE A 142 7.63 3.23 9.63
CA PHE A 142 8.79 2.36 9.47
C PHE A 142 8.80 1.67 8.09
N LYS A 143 7.65 1.17 7.61
CA LYS A 143 7.53 0.62 6.26
C LYS A 143 7.89 1.65 5.18
N ALA A 144 7.42 2.90 5.31
CA ALA A 144 7.76 3.98 4.39
C ALA A 144 9.27 4.27 4.38
N VAL A 145 9.93 4.22 5.55
CA VAL A 145 11.40 4.34 5.65
C VAL A 145 12.09 3.18 4.93
N VAL A 146 11.66 1.93 5.15
CA VAL A 146 12.20 0.75 4.49
C VAL A 146 12.08 0.86 2.97
N VAL A 147 10.89 1.19 2.45
CA VAL A 147 10.67 1.39 1.02
C VAL A 147 11.62 2.45 0.47
N THR A 148 11.75 3.57 1.18
CA THR A 148 12.61 4.67 0.78
C THR A 148 14.09 4.26 0.73
N ALA A 149 14.56 3.47 1.68
CA ALA A 149 15.93 3.01 1.74
C ALA A 149 16.29 1.99 0.63
N VAL A 150 15.37 1.08 0.30
CA VAL A 150 15.64 0.01 -0.68
C VAL A 150 15.38 0.44 -2.13
N SER A 151 14.43 1.35 -2.34
CA SER A 151 13.95 1.72 -3.68
C SER A 151 15.03 2.26 -4.62
N PRO A 152 16.00 3.09 -4.22
CA PRO A 152 17.03 3.57 -5.14
C PRO A 152 17.90 2.47 -5.73
N LYS A 153 18.18 1.42 -4.94
CA LYS A 153 18.95 0.24 -5.41
C LYS A 153 18.11 -0.60 -6.38
N LEU A 154 16.83 -0.86 -6.02
CA LEU A 154 15.93 -1.67 -6.83
C LEU A 154 15.59 -0.98 -8.17
N LEU A 155 15.39 0.33 -8.18
CA LEU A 155 15.14 1.11 -9.40
C LEU A 155 16.30 1.03 -10.40
N LYS A 156 17.56 0.92 -9.93
CA LYS A 156 18.73 0.72 -10.81
C LYS A 156 18.73 -0.66 -11.46
N ILE A 157 18.21 -1.68 -10.79
CA ILE A 157 18.15 -3.06 -11.31
C ILE A 157 17.01 -3.21 -12.33
N ILE A 158 15.85 -2.69 -12.02
CA ILE A 158 14.63 -2.82 -12.88
C ILE A 158 14.78 -2.04 -14.19
N LYS A 159 15.56 -0.95 -14.20
CA LYS A 159 15.77 -0.11 -15.39
C LYS A 159 16.86 -0.62 -16.34
N LYS A 160 17.60 -1.64 -15.96
CA LYS A 160 18.50 -2.37 -16.88
C LYS A 160 17.68 -3.36 -17.70
#